data_34cb148b479d2029ad4538737cb7d629
#
_entry.id   34cb148b479d2029ad4538737cb7d629
#
_cell.length_a   1.000
_cell.length_b   1.000
_cell.length_c   1.000
_cell.angle_alpha   90.00
_cell.angle_beta   90.00
_cell.angle_gamma   90.00
#
_symmetry.space_group_name_H-M   'P 1'
#
loop_
_entity.id
_entity.type
_entity.pdbx_description
1 polymer ?
#
loop_
_entity_poly.entity_id
_entity_poly.type
_entity_poly.pdbx_seq_one_letter_code
_entity_poly.pdbx_strand_id
1 'polypeptide(L)'
;KPRKKIEQTEEQSTSSENPTNRQIIEDVITKINKTFKSNIISFADEYDAGFLLRRPTGIISLDIAIQGGFPRGIIEIAGENNVGKTQLSVEVCKQLQKNYGEDACIALCMVEPWDKSFWKNLGFKVSFSEEEITSGEKALKRKYTAEEKAYLKEQVGQVVHAKCLNAEDMLSTALKLIETGIFQLVVIDSVGSMMSEQQDDKEFGEKTYGGNSTAIQEFVNRFTQLKTNTIL
;
A
#
# COMPACT_ATOMS: atom_id res chain seq x y z
N LYS A 1 6.51 -40.41 81.27
CA LYS A 1 5.31 -40.42 80.43
C LYS A 1 5.47 -39.38 79.34
N PRO A 2 5.44 -39.75 78.07
CA PRO A 2 5.59 -38.82 76.93
C PRO A 2 4.26 -38.12 76.62
N ARG A 3 4.34 -36.84 76.30
CA ARG A 3 3.22 -36.04 75.81
C ARG A 3 2.87 -36.43 74.36
N LYS A 4 1.62 -36.72 74.07
CA LYS A 4 1.07 -36.87 72.74
C LYS A 4 1.10 -35.53 71.98
N LYS A 5 1.68 -35.53 70.81
CA LYS A 5 1.57 -34.49 69.79
C LYS A 5 0.17 -34.56 69.19
N ILE A 6 -0.52 -33.45 69.21
CA ILE A 6 -1.78 -33.25 68.49
C ILE A 6 -1.40 -32.84 67.08
N GLU A 7 -1.69 -33.67 66.10
CA GLU A 7 -1.63 -33.31 64.68
C GLU A 7 -2.83 -32.42 64.37
N GLN A 8 -2.51 -31.20 64.00
CA GLN A 8 -3.51 -30.29 63.44
C GLN A 8 -3.66 -30.69 61.97
N THR A 9 -4.83 -31.20 61.63
CA THR A 9 -5.27 -31.43 60.25
C THR A 9 -5.61 -30.06 59.66
N GLU A 10 -4.80 -29.57 58.76
CA GLU A 10 -5.15 -28.43 57.91
C GLU A 10 -6.26 -28.83 56.99
N GLU A 11 -7.47 -28.36 57.23
CA GLU A 11 -8.55 -28.38 56.24
C GLU A 11 -8.17 -27.46 55.11
N GLN A 12 -7.80 -28.02 53.95
CA GLN A 12 -7.72 -27.27 52.70
C GLN A 12 -9.13 -26.89 52.31
N SER A 13 -9.50 -25.64 52.61
CA SER A 13 -10.67 -24.97 52.06
C SER A 13 -10.40 -24.67 50.57
N THR A 14 -10.89 -25.54 49.69
CA THR A 14 -11.03 -25.23 48.28
C THR A 14 -12.11 -24.17 48.10
N SER A 15 -11.73 -22.88 48.20
CA SER A 15 -12.59 -21.81 47.76
C SER A 15 -12.74 -21.89 46.26
N SER A 16 -13.88 -22.31 45.78
CA SER A 16 -14.27 -22.16 44.36
C SER A 16 -14.47 -20.70 44.10
N GLU A 17 -13.38 -19.99 43.76
CA GLU A 17 -13.49 -18.64 43.27
C GLU A 17 -14.29 -18.64 42.00
N ASN A 18 -15.34 -17.85 41.92
CA ASN A 18 -16.09 -17.61 40.69
C ASN A 18 -15.13 -17.10 39.61
N PRO A 19 -15.15 -17.65 38.40
CA PRO A 19 -14.23 -17.25 37.36
C PRO A 19 -14.35 -15.76 37.08
N THR A 20 -13.23 -15.08 36.95
CA THR A 20 -13.21 -13.65 36.62
C THR A 20 -13.79 -13.44 35.21
N ASN A 21 -14.30 -12.24 34.92
CA ASN A 21 -14.79 -11.90 33.59
C ASN A 21 -13.73 -12.16 32.50
N ARG A 22 -12.44 -11.94 32.80
CA ARG A 22 -11.35 -12.22 31.88
C ARG A 22 -11.25 -13.73 31.57
N GLN A 23 -11.30 -14.60 32.54
CA GLN A 23 -11.28 -16.05 32.35
C GLN A 23 -12.46 -16.54 31.52
N ILE A 24 -13.66 -16.00 31.74
CA ILE A 24 -14.85 -16.34 30.94
C ILE A 24 -14.64 -15.93 29.47
N ILE A 25 -14.07 -14.75 29.24
CA ILE A 25 -13.80 -14.26 27.88
C ILE A 25 -12.69 -15.11 27.21
N GLU A 26 -11.63 -15.47 27.91
CA GLU A 26 -10.56 -16.38 27.43
C GLU A 26 -11.13 -17.72 26.93
N ASP A 27 -12.06 -18.31 27.69
CA ASP A 27 -12.73 -19.55 27.30
C ASP A 27 -13.56 -19.37 26.02
N VAL A 28 -14.24 -18.23 25.87
CA VAL A 28 -15.00 -17.90 24.67
C VAL A 28 -14.07 -17.71 23.46
N ILE A 29 -13.00 -16.92 23.62
CA ILE A 29 -11.97 -16.72 22.60
C ILE A 29 -11.43 -18.06 22.12
N THR A 30 -11.04 -18.92 23.07
CA THR A 30 -10.50 -20.25 22.76
C THR A 30 -11.48 -21.10 21.95
N LYS A 31 -12.76 -21.13 22.34
CA LYS A 31 -13.80 -21.87 21.62
C LYS A 31 -14.01 -21.35 20.20
N ILE A 32 -14.06 -20.03 20.03
CA ILE A 32 -14.26 -19.39 18.72
C ILE A 32 -13.07 -19.72 17.81
N ASN A 33 -11.84 -19.47 18.26
CA ASN A 33 -10.63 -19.73 17.48
C ASN A 33 -10.50 -21.21 17.09
N LYS A 34 -10.87 -22.12 17.98
CA LYS A 34 -10.91 -23.57 17.70
C LYS A 34 -11.95 -23.92 16.63
N THR A 35 -13.13 -23.30 16.66
CA THR A 35 -14.20 -23.54 15.69
C THR A 35 -13.77 -23.11 14.28
N PHE A 36 -13.10 -21.97 14.16
CA PHE A 36 -12.64 -21.44 12.88
C PHE A 36 -11.24 -21.93 12.49
N LYS A 37 -10.56 -22.73 13.35
CA LYS A 37 -9.17 -23.21 13.15
C LYS A 37 -8.19 -22.09 12.83
N SER A 38 -8.41 -20.91 13.37
CA SER A 38 -7.66 -19.69 13.11
C SER A 38 -7.79 -18.74 14.31
N ASN A 39 -6.77 -17.95 14.60
CA ASN A 39 -6.80 -16.89 15.61
C ASN A 39 -7.53 -15.66 15.07
N ILE A 40 -8.85 -15.71 15.02
CA ILE A 40 -9.70 -14.62 14.49
C ILE A 40 -10.13 -13.63 15.55
N ILE A 41 -9.99 -13.97 16.83
CA ILE A 41 -10.35 -13.12 17.96
C ILE A 41 -9.29 -13.24 19.06
N SER A 42 -8.90 -12.13 19.64
CA SER A 42 -7.98 -12.00 20.78
C SER A 42 -8.40 -10.81 21.65
N PHE A 43 -7.83 -10.68 22.83
CA PHE A 43 -7.95 -9.44 23.56
C PHE A 43 -7.25 -8.29 22.82
N ALA A 44 -7.77 -7.07 22.98
CA ALA A 44 -7.20 -5.90 22.29
C ALA A 44 -5.77 -5.56 22.78
N ASP A 45 -5.45 -5.87 24.02
CA ASP A 45 -4.11 -5.71 24.62
C ASP A 45 -3.11 -6.77 24.14
N GLU A 46 -3.59 -7.90 23.63
CA GLU A 46 -2.79 -8.98 23.04
C GLU A 46 -2.72 -8.89 21.52
N TYR A 47 -3.54 -8.02 20.90
CA TYR A 47 -3.55 -7.84 19.46
C TYR A 47 -2.32 -7.06 19.01
N ASP A 48 -1.37 -7.75 18.42
CA ASP A 48 -0.23 -7.11 17.76
C ASP A 48 -0.68 -6.52 16.42
N ALA A 49 -1.12 -5.27 16.47
CA ALA A 49 -1.41 -4.49 15.27
C ALA A 49 -0.15 -4.27 14.40
N GLY A 50 1.01 -4.70 14.89
CA GLY A 50 2.31 -4.30 14.36
C GLY A 50 2.52 -2.79 14.54
N PHE A 51 3.75 -2.38 14.68
CA PHE A 51 4.06 -0.95 14.65
C PHE A 51 3.71 -0.44 13.24
N LEU A 52 2.66 0.38 13.12
CA LEU A 52 2.26 0.95 11.83
C LEU A 52 3.37 1.88 11.36
N LEU A 53 4.31 1.32 10.60
CA LEU A 53 5.34 2.10 9.94
C LEU A 53 4.66 3.09 9.00
N ARG A 54 4.74 4.37 9.35
CA ARG A 54 4.25 5.45 8.51
C ARG A 54 5.38 5.95 7.63
N ARG A 55 5.06 6.24 6.39
CA ARG A 55 6.01 6.81 5.43
C ARG A 55 5.63 8.26 5.17
N PRO A 56 6.51 9.22 5.47
CA PRO A 56 6.27 10.61 5.20
C PRO A 56 5.94 10.86 3.73
N THR A 57 4.97 11.73 3.48
CA THR A 57 4.58 12.12 2.12
C THR A 57 5.54 13.15 1.52
N GLY A 58 6.32 13.83 2.36
CA GLY A 58 7.15 14.97 2.00
C GLY A 58 6.42 16.31 2.12
N ILE A 59 5.13 16.30 2.43
CA ILE A 59 4.31 17.50 2.66
C ILE A 59 4.05 17.61 4.17
N ILE A 60 4.78 18.50 4.83
CA ILE A 60 4.81 18.60 6.30
C ILE A 60 3.40 18.79 6.89
N SER A 61 2.57 19.63 6.29
CA SER A 61 1.21 19.88 6.79
C SER A 61 0.33 18.63 6.70
N LEU A 62 0.47 17.85 5.63
CA LEU A 62 -0.24 16.60 5.46
C LEU A 62 0.30 15.55 6.45
N ASP A 63 1.61 15.42 6.58
CA ASP A 63 2.22 14.46 7.50
C ASP A 63 1.80 14.73 8.95
N ILE A 64 1.72 15.99 9.37
CA ILE A 64 1.18 16.36 10.69
C ILE A 64 -0.30 15.94 10.81
N ALA A 65 -1.12 16.24 9.81
CA ALA A 65 -2.55 15.94 9.83
C ALA A 65 -2.83 14.44 9.91
N ILE A 66 -2.01 13.61 9.24
CA ILE A 66 -2.15 12.15 9.23
C ILE A 66 -1.17 11.44 10.18
N GLN A 67 -0.62 12.15 11.15
CA GLN A 67 0.23 11.60 12.22
C GLN A 67 1.50 10.90 11.72
N GLY A 68 2.24 11.50 10.80
CA GLY A 68 3.57 11.07 10.38
C GLY A 68 3.67 10.44 9.00
N GLY A 69 2.63 10.55 8.18
CA GLY A 69 2.66 10.06 6.80
C GLY A 69 1.69 8.91 6.54
N PHE A 70 1.76 8.34 5.34
CA PHE A 70 0.89 7.23 4.95
C PHE A 70 1.25 5.94 5.70
N PRO A 71 0.26 5.23 6.27
CA PRO A 71 0.45 3.87 6.75
C PRO A 71 0.63 2.91 5.56
N ARG A 72 1.11 1.70 5.84
CA ARG A 72 0.99 0.62 4.86
C ARG A 72 -0.49 0.36 4.54
N GLY A 73 -0.78 -0.01 3.32
CA GLY A 73 -2.15 -0.31 2.91
C GLY A 73 -2.59 0.47 1.69
N ILE A 74 -3.87 0.47 1.43
CA ILE A 74 -4.48 1.21 0.33
C ILE A 74 -4.78 2.63 0.79
N ILE A 75 -4.29 3.60 0.04
CA ILE A 75 -4.55 5.02 0.24
C ILE A 75 -5.31 5.54 -0.98
N GLU A 76 -6.55 5.89 -0.80
CA GLU A 76 -7.34 6.53 -1.85
C GLU A 76 -7.23 8.05 -1.76
N ILE A 77 -6.90 8.68 -2.89
CA ILE A 77 -6.84 10.12 -3.04
C ILE A 77 -7.93 10.54 -4.02
N ALA A 78 -9.02 11.07 -3.48
CA ALA A 78 -10.17 11.53 -4.26
C ALA A 78 -10.20 13.05 -4.35
N GLY A 79 -10.73 13.57 -5.45
CA GLY A 79 -10.88 15.01 -5.68
C GLY A 79 -11.21 15.33 -7.14
N GLU A 80 -11.61 16.57 -7.39
CA GLU A 80 -11.88 17.08 -8.74
C GLU A 80 -10.67 17.02 -9.66
N ASN A 81 -10.87 17.20 -10.95
CA ASN A 81 -9.77 17.23 -11.89
C ASN A 81 -8.87 18.46 -11.63
N ASN A 82 -7.56 18.30 -11.87
CA ASN A 82 -6.54 19.35 -11.75
C ASN A 82 -6.33 19.92 -10.33
N VAL A 83 -6.77 19.23 -9.27
CA VAL A 83 -6.53 19.66 -7.87
C VAL A 83 -5.19 19.17 -7.30
N GLY A 84 -4.38 18.48 -8.10
CA GLY A 84 -3.03 18.06 -7.70
C GLY A 84 -2.90 16.62 -7.20
N LYS A 85 -3.86 15.73 -7.49
CA LYS A 85 -3.76 14.30 -7.10
C LYS A 85 -2.47 13.65 -7.58
N THR A 86 -2.19 13.72 -8.87
CA THR A 86 -0.95 13.20 -9.46
C THR A 86 0.29 13.87 -8.87
N GLN A 87 0.23 15.19 -8.60
CA GLN A 87 1.34 15.91 -7.98
C GLN A 87 1.63 15.40 -6.57
N LEU A 88 0.61 15.07 -5.78
CA LEU A 88 0.79 14.44 -4.48
C LEU A 88 1.49 13.07 -4.61
N SER A 89 1.11 12.27 -5.60
CA SER A 89 1.78 10.99 -5.89
C SER A 89 3.26 11.19 -6.21
N VAL A 90 3.60 12.23 -7.00
CA VAL A 90 5.01 12.59 -7.29
C VAL A 90 5.76 12.94 -6.01
N GLU A 91 5.17 13.75 -5.11
CA GLU A 91 5.83 14.13 -3.85
C GLU A 91 6.12 12.90 -2.97
N VAL A 92 5.18 11.97 -2.87
CA VAL A 92 5.39 10.71 -2.13
C VAL A 92 6.50 9.88 -2.76
N CYS A 93 6.53 9.75 -4.09
CA CYS A 93 7.60 9.05 -4.81
C CYS A 93 8.98 9.68 -4.55
N LYS A 94 9.08 11.02 -4.62
CA LYS A 94 10.31 11.76 -4.30
C LYS A 94 10.78 11.52 -2.87
N GLN A 95 9.84 11.57 -1.94
CA GLN A 95 10.17 11.34 -0.52
C GLN A 95 10.67 9.91 -0.29
N LEU A 96 10.12 8.94 -1.01
CA LEU A 96 10.63 7.56 -1.01
C LEU A 96 12.06 7.48 -1.54
N GLN A 97 12.34 8.10 -2.69
CA GLN A 97 13.70 8.14 -3.23
C GLN A 97 14.69 8.81 -2.27
N LYS A 98 14.24 9.87 -1.57
CA LYS A 98 15.07 10.55 -0.55
C LYS A 98 15.36 9.64 0.65
N ASN A 99 14.38 8.85 1.08
CA ASN A 99 14.49 8.03 2.30
C ASN A 99 15.23 6.71 2.06
N TYR A 100 15.07 6.11 0.88
CA TYR A 100 15.61 4.79 0.55
C TYR A 100 16.76 4.83 -0.45
N GLY A 101 17.00 5.96 -1.14
CA GLY A 101 18.07 6.06 -2.13
C GLY A 101 17.95 5.00 -3.22
N GLU A 102 19.05 4.28 -3.46
CA GLU A 102 19.11 3.21 -4.48
C GLU A 102 18.22 1.99 -4.15
N ASP A 103 17.81 1.84 -2.88
CA ASP A 103 16.91 0.77 -2.44
C ASP A 103 15.43 1.11 -2.62
N ALA A 104 15.10 2.31 -3.12
CA ALA A 104 13.74 2.69 -3.43
C ALA A 104 13.20 1.86 -4.60
N CYS A 105 12.08 1.17 -4.39
CA CYS A 105 11.38 0.42 -5.43
C CYS A 105 9.95 0.94 -5.56
N ILE A 106 9.66 1.56 -6.71
CA ILE A 106 8.40 2.23 -6.99
C ILE A 106 7.80 1.67 -8.26
N ALA A 107 6.52 1.32 -8.23
CA ALA A 107 5.77 0.93 -9.42
C ALA A 107 4.72 1.99 -9.76
N LEU A 108 4.66 2.37 -11.02
CA LEU A 108 3.71 3.32 -11.59
C LEU A 108 2.79 2.58 -12.56
N CYS A 109 1.55 2.36 -12.16
CA CYS A 109 0.51 1.76 -12.97
C CYS A 109 -0.37 2.90 -13.51
N MET A 110 -0.08 3.36 -14.74
CA MET A 110 -0.69 4.55 -15.32
C MET A 110 -1.70 4.14 -16.39
N VAL A 111 -2.93 4.63 -16.27
CA VAL A 111 -3.97 4.47 -17.29
C VAL A 111 -3.73 5.47 -18.42
N GLU A 112 -3.45 6.72 -18.05
CA GLU A 112 -3.12 7.79 -18.99
C GLU A 112 -1.63 7.75 -19.38
N PRO A 113 -1.26 8.35 -20.51
CA PRO A 113 0.14 8.46 -20.90
C PRO A 113 0.96 9.15 -19.80
N TRP A 114 1.98 8.47 -19.31
CA TRP A 114 2.84 9.02 -18.27
C TRP A 114 3.73 10.14 -18.81
N ASP A 115 3.51 11.37 -18.35
CA ASP A 115 4.39 12.50 -18.63
C ASP A 115 5.64 12.46 -17.73
N LYS A 116 6.62 11.67 -18.15
CA LYS A 116 7.91 11.52 -17.48
C LYS A 116 8.64 12.86 -17.30
N SER A 117 8.51 13.79 -18.28
CA SER A 117 9.13 15.10 -18.21
C SER A 117 8.53 15.94 -17.08
N PHE A 118 7.21 15.94 -16.95
CA PHE A 118 6.51 16.63 -15.88
C PHE A 118 6.96 16.10 -14.50
N TRP A 119 7.00 14.79 -14.32
CA TRP A 119 7.45 14.16 -13.07
C TRP A 119 8.88 14.53 -12.74
N LYS A 120 9.78 14.48 -13.72
CA LYS A 120 11.18 14.86 -13.54
C LYS A 120 11.35 16.34 -13.20
N ASN A 121 10.59 17.23 -13.82
CA ASN A 121 10.59 18.66 -13.52
C ASN A 121 10.10 18.96 -12.09
N LEU A 122 9.23 18.12 -11.53
CA LEU A 122 8.84 18.16 -10.11
C LEU A 122 9.92 17.59 -9.17
N GLY A 123 11.01 17.05 -9.71
CA GLY A 123 12.16 16.54 -8.95
C GLY A 123 12.16 15.04 -8.72
N PHE A 124 11.24 14.28 -9.33
CA PHE A 124 11.31 12.82 -9.31
C PHE A 124 12.46 12.33 -10.20
N LYS A 125 13.33 11.51 -9.64
CA LYS A 125 14.56 11.08 -10.31
C LYS A 125 14.32 9.79 -11.09
N VAL A 126 14.03 9.94 -12.37
CA VAL A 126 13.82 8.87 -13.35
C VAL A 126 14.62 9.15 -14.61
N SER A 127 15.28 8.12 -15.16
CA SER A 127 16.12 8.27 -16.35
C SER A 127 15.29 8.24 -17.64
N PHE A 128 15.75 9.00 -18.62
CA PHE A 128 15.28 8.93 -20.00
C PHE A 128 16.19 7.98 -20.80
N SER A 129 15.58 7.23 -21.71
CA SER A 129 16.33 6.40 -22.65
C SER A 129 17.06 7.26 -23.68
N GLU A 130 18.05 6.69 -24.36
CA GLU A 130 18.76 7.38 -25.47
C GLU A 130 17.81 7.77 -26.61
N GLU A 131 16.78 6.96 -26.84
CA GLU A 131 15.77 7.22 -27.84
C GLU A 131 14.89 8.41 -27.46
N GLU A 132 14.46 8.49 -26.21
CA GLU A 132 13.70 9.62 -25.67
C GLU A 132 14.50 10.93 -25.74
N ILE A 133 15.79 10.87 -25.35
CA ILE A 133 16.70 12.02 -25.41
C ILE A 133 16.87 12.49 -26.88
N THR A 134 17.11 11.56 -27.80
CA THR A 134 17.27 11.87 -29.22
C THR A 134 15.98 12.45 -29.82
N SER A 135 14.83 11.93 -29.42
CA SER A 135 13.52 12.44 -29.84
C SER A 135 13.29 13.86 -29.32
N GLY A 136 13.67 14.13 -28.06
CA GLY A 136 13.61 15.47 -27.47
C GLY A 136 14.53 16.48 -28.21
N GLU A 137 15.76 16.07 -28.54
CA GLU A 137 16.69 16.91 -29.34
C GLU A 137 16.10 17.27 -30.72
N LYS A 138 15.43 16.32 -31.38
CA LYS A 138 14.76 16.57 -32.66
C LYS A 138 13.57 17.54 -32.50
N ALA A 139 12.75 17.35 -31.47
CA ALA A 139 11.59 18.20 -31.20
C ALA A 139 12.02 19.66 -30.90
N LEU A 140 13.08 19.83 -30.10
CA LEU A 140 13.62 21.14 -29.74
C LEU A 140 14.49 21.76 -30.85
N LYS A 141 14.81 21.00 -31.91
CA LYS A 141 15.73 21.40 -33.01
C LYS A 141 17.12 21.86 -32.49
N ARG A 142 17.56 21.30 -31.36
CA ARG A 142 18.89 21.50 -30.78
C ARG A 142 19.36 20.25 -30.05
N LYS A 143 20.67 20.12 -29.85
CA LYS A 143 21.23 19.10 -28.98
C LYS A 143 21.19 19.55 -27.51
N TYR A 144 21.02 18.59 -26.63
CA TYR A 144 21.20 18.83 -25.21
C TYR A 144 22.67 18.99 -24.86
N THR A 145 22.97 19.85 -23.91
CA THR A 145 24.32 19.95 -23.33
C THR A 145 24.68 18.70 -22.56
N ALA A 146 25.94 18.54 -22.17
CA ALA A 146 26.38 17.43 -21.34
C ALA A 146 25.66 17.41 -19.97
N GLU A 147 25.46 18.58 -19.38
CA GLU A 147 24.76 18.75 -18.11
C GLU A 147 23.28 18.39 -18.23
N GLU A 148 22.60 18.85 -19.30
CA GLU A 148 21.21 18.45 -19.56
C GLU A 148 21.07 16.95 -19.77
N LYS A 149 22.01 16.30 -20.47
CA LYS A 149 22.01 14.85 -20.64
C LYS A 149 22.26 14.10 -19.32
N ALA A 150 23.17 14.60 -18.49
CA ALA A 150 23.40 14.05 -17.19
C ALA A 150 22.15 14.12 -16.30
N TYR A 151 21.47 15.28 -16.30
CA TYR A 151 20.20 15.45 -15.61
C TYR A 151 19.11 14.50 -16.12
N LEU A 152 18.97 14.34 -17.45
CA LEU A 152 17.98 13.45 -18.03
C LEU A 152 18.25 11.98 -17.71
N LYS A 153 19.50 11.57 -17.54
CA LYS A 153 19.91 10.20 -17.21
C LYS A 153 19.91 9.91 -15.71
N GLU A 154 19.78 10.92 -14.87
CA GLU A 154 19.78 10.72 -13.43
C GLU A 154 18.56 9.91 -12.99
N GLN A 155 18.81 8.81 -12.28
CA GLN A 155 17.81 7.97 -11.65
C GLN A 155 18.23 7.65 -10.23
N VAL A 156 17.27 7.45 -9.35
CA VAL A 156 17.47 6.96 -7.98
C VAL A 156 16.49 5.83 -7.74
N GLY A 157 17.01 4.69 -7.32
CA GLY A 157 16.23 3.48 -7.06
C GLY A 157 15.69 2.82 -8.32
N GLN A 158 14.78 1.90 -8.13
CA GLN A 158 14.12 1.13 -9.20
C GLN A 158 12.72 1.68 -9.44
N VAL A 159 12.46 2.11 -10.66
CA VAL A 159 11.15 2.62 -11.09
C VAL A 159 10.63 1.74 -12.22
N VAL A 160 9.48 1.10 -11.97
CA VAL A 160 8.78 0.28 -12.95
C VAL A 160 7.55 1.04 -13.42
N HIS A 161 7.31 1.07 -14.73
CA HIS A 161 6.12 1.63 -15.32
C HIS A 161 5.32 0.52 -16.01
N ALA A 162 4.05 0.36 -15.63
CA ALA A 162 3.10 -0.54 -16.23
C ALA A 162 2.03 0.27 -16.96
N LYS A 163 1.83 -0.02 -18.25
CA LYS A 163 0.74 0.50 -19.07
C LYS A 163 -0.19 -0.64 -19.40
N CYS A 164 -1.39 -0.62 -18.86
CA CYS A 164 -2.42 -1.61 -19.09
C CYS A 164 -3.61 -0.96 -19.81
N LEU A 165 -4.34 -1.74 -20.58
CA LEU A 165 -5.43 -1.22 -21.41
C LEU A 165 -6.76 -1.18 -20.67
N ASN A 166 -6.98 -2.12 -19.74
CA ASN A 166 -8.22 -2.25 -18.98
C ASN A 166 -7.96 -2.29 -17.47
N ALA A 167 -9.03 -2.20 -16.69
CA ALA A 167 -8.98 -2.17 -15.23
C ALA A 167 -8.48 -3.49 -14.63
N GLU A 168 -8.92 -4.60 -15.18
CA GLU A 168 -8.61 -5.95 -14.71
C GLU A 168 -7.11 -6.24 -14.84
N ASP A 169 -6.52 -5.94 -16.00
CA ASP A 169 -5.08 -6.09 -16.24
C ASP A 169 -4.26 -5.17 -15.35
N MET A 170 -4.70 -3.92 -15.17
CA MET A 170 -4.02 -2.94 -14.31
C MET A 170 -3.99 -3.42 -12.86
N LEU A 171 -5.14 -3.79 -12.31
CA LEU A 171 -5.27 -4.23 -10.93
C LEU A 171 -4.55 -5.58 -10.70
N SER A 172 -4.64 -6.51 -11.67
CA SER A 172 -3.90 -7.77 -11.62
C SER A 172 -2.39 -7.56 -11.66
N THR A 173 -1.91 -6.63 -12.49
CA THR A 173 -0.50 -6.27 -12.56
C THR A 173 -0.02 -5.63 -11.27
N ALA A 174 -0.77 -4.66 -10.73
CA ALA A 174 -0.47 -4.03 -9.45
C ALA A 174 -0.37 -5.08 -8.31
N LEU A 175 -1.33 -6.02 -8.25
CA LEU A 175 -1.33 -7.08 -7.25
C LEU A 175 -0.09 -7.95 -7.34
N LYS A 176 0.30 -8.39 -8.55
CA LYS A 176 1.51 -9.19 -8.77
C LYS A 176 2.78 -8.44 -8.35
N LEU A 177 2.86 -7.13 -8.60
CA LEU A 177 3.99 -6.31 -8.16
C LEU A 177 4.04 -6.23 -6.63
N ILE A 178 2.90 -6.05 -5.98
CA ILE A 178 2.78 -6.02 -4.51
C ILE A 178 3.17 -7.37 -3.88
N GLU A 179 2.74 -8.48 -4.48
CA GLU A 179 3.05 -9.84 -4.03
C GLU A 179 4.55 -10.15 -3.98
N THR A 180 5.36 -9.46 -4.80
CA THR A 180 6.82 -9.61 -4.73
C THR A 180 7.41 -9.16 -3.39
N GLY A 181 6.71 -8.28 -2.65
CA GLY A 181 7.17 -7.69 -1.40
C GLY A 181 8.35 -6.71 -1.53
N ILE A 182 8.79 -6.42 -2.77
CA ILE A 182 9.95 -5.56 -3.03
C ILE A 182 9.55 -4.08 -3.06
N PHE A 183 8.36 -3.78 -3.60
CA PHE A 183 7.91 -2.41 -3.81
C PHE A 183 7.45 -1.76 -2.51
N GLN A 184 7.99 -0.59 -2.19
CA GLN A 184 7.52 0.23 -1.09
C GLN A 184 6.27 1.02 -1.45
N LEU A 185 6.09 1.33 -2.75
CA LEU A 185 4.96 2.09 -3.26
C LEU A 185 4.54 1.55 -4.63
N VAL A 186 3.25 1.37 -4.80
CA VAL A 186 2.60 1.14 -6.09
C VAL A 186 1.57 2.25 -6.28
N VAL A 187 1.71 3.04 -7.33
CA VAL A 187 0.78 4.11 -7.68
C VAL A 187 -0.13 3.64 -8.81
N ILE A 188 -1.42 3.81 -8.64
CA ILE A 188 -2.42 3.59 -9.69
C ILE A 188 -3.07 4.93 -10.01
N ASP A 189 -2.82 5.48 -11.19
CA ASP A 189 -3.35 6.79 -11.62
C ASP A 189 -3.98 6.66 -13.03
N SER A 190 -5.30 6.73 -13.15
CA SER A 190 -6.30 6.84 -12.10
C SER A 190 -7.32 5.71 -12.20
N VAL A 191 -7.83 5.28 -11.04
CA VAL A 191 -8.88 4.25 -10.99
C VAL A 191 -10.16 4.70 -11.71
N GLY A 192 -10.47 6.00 -11.65
CA GLY A 192 -11.66 6.57 -12.29
C GLY A 192 -11.62 6.60 -13.81
N SER A 193 -10.42 6.57 -14.41
CA SER A 193 -10.21 6.55 -15.88
C SER A 193 -10.14 5.15 -16.46
N MET A 194 -10.18 4.11 -15.63
CA MET A 194 -10.12 2.73 -16.09
C MET A 194 -11.42 2.34 -16.79
N MET A 195 -11.30 1.67 -17.93
CA MET A 195 -12.40 0.97 -18.59
C MET A 195 -12.32 -0.51 -18.22
N SER A 196 -13.46 -1.15 -17.93
CA SER A 196 -13.49 -2.60 -17.76
C SER A 196 -13.41 -3.28 -19.13
N GLU A 197 -12.94 -4.53 -19.16
CA GLU A 197 -12.92 -5.34 -20.36
C GLU A 197 -14.32 -5.40 -21.02
N GLN A 198 -15.36 -5.49 -20.22
CA GLN A 198 -16.77 -5.44 -20.68
C GLN A 198 -17.19 -4.09 -21.27
N GLN A 199 -16.50 -3.00 -20.97
CA GLN A 199 -16.75 -1.69 -21.55
C GLN A 199 -15.98 -1.48 -22.84
N ASP A 200 -14.81 -2.08 -22.96
CA ASP A 200 -13.94 -1.98 -24.14
C ASP A 200 -14.54 -2.75 -25.34
N ASP A 201 -15.26 -3.86 -25.06
CA ASP A 201 -15.93 -4.70 -26.07
C ASP A 201 -17.26 -4.14 -26.57
N LYS A 202 -17.76 -3.01 -26.04
CA LYS A 202 -19.05 -2.43 -26.39
C LYS A 202 -18.95 -1.29 -27.40
N GLU A 203 -20.01 -1.15 -28.19
CA GLU A 203 -20.14 -0.01 -29.09
C GLU A 203 -20.33 1.30 -28.32
N PHE A 204 -19.84 2.39 -28.87
CA PHE A 204 -19.90 3.72 -28.28
C PHE A 204 -21.35 4.12 -27.94
N GLY A 205 -21.63 4.31 -26.65
CA GLY A 205 -22.97 4.72 -26.14
C GLY A 205 -23.76 3.62 -25.43
N GLU A 206 -23.27 2.36 -25.39
CA GLU A 206 -23.89 1.31 -24.59
C GLU A 206 -23.53 1.46 -23.11
N LYS A 207 -24.53 1.40 -22.24
CA LYS A 207 -24.33 1.50 -20.79
C LYS A 207 -23.87 0.18 -20.19
N THR A 208 -22.77 0.23 -19.44
CA THR A 208 -22.29 -0.90 -18.63
C THR A 208 -22.51 -0.57 -17.14
N TYR A 209 -23.07 -1.51 -16.41
CA TYR A 209 -23.26 -1.36 -14.97
C TYR A 209 -22.27 -2.25 -14.21
N GLY A 210 -21.45 -1.68 -13.33
CA GLY A 210 -20.75 -2.41 -12.27
C GLY A 210 -19.43 -3.08 -12.64
N GLY A 211 -18.94 -3.05 -13.88
CA GLY A 211 -17.71 -3.77 -14.27
C GLY A 211 -16.49 -3.41 -13.41
N ASN A 212 -16.15 -2.14 -13.31
CA ASN A 212 -14.99 -1.67 -12.53
C ASN A 212 -15.16 -1.92 -11.02
N SER A 213 -16.38 -1.81 -10.48
CA SER A 213 -16.61 -2.00 -9.05
C SER A 213 -16.31 -3.43 -8.59
N THR A 214 -16.60 -4.42 -9.40
CA THR A 214 -16.31 -5.83 -9.11
C THR A 214 -14.80 -6.10 -9.12
N ALA A 215 -14.08 -5.60 -10.12
CA ALA A 215 -12.62 -5.74 -10.21
C ALA A 215 -11.92 -5.05 -9.04
N ILE A 216 -12.33 -3.84 -8.69
CA ILE A 216 -11.80 -3.10 -7.53
C ILE A 216 -12.07 -3.85 -6.22
N GLN A 217 -13.28 -4.36 -6.02
CA GLN A 217 -13.62 -5.11 -4.82
C GLN A 217 -12.80 -6.40 -4.70
N GLU A 218 -12.62 -7.13 -5.79
CA GLU A 218 -11.77 -8.32 -5.81
C GLU A 218 -10.32 -7.96 -5.49
N PHE A 219 -9.79 -6.90 -6.09
CA PHE A 219 -8.45 -6.39 -5.81
C PHE A 219 -8.27 -6.06 -4.33
N VAL A 220 -9.18 -5.27 -3.73
CA VAL A 220 -9.14 -4.91 -2.30
C VAL A 220 -9.17 -6.16 -1.42
N ASN A 221 -10.05 -7.13 -1.73
CA ASN A 221 -10.14 -8.38 -0.98
C ASN A 221 -8.85 -9.20 -1.04
N ARG A 222 -8.21 -9.29 -2.20
CA ARG A 222 -6.92 -9.98 -2.35
C ARG A 222 -5.80 -9.22 -1.64
N PHE A 223 -5.74 -7.89 -1.82
CA PHE A 223 -4.74 -7.06 -1.16
C PHE A 223 -4.78 -7.19 0.37
N THR A 224 -5.97 -7.18 0.97
CA THR A 224 -6.13 -7.29 2.44
C THR A 224 -5.64 -8.61 3.02
N GLN A 225 -5.52 -9.66 2.18
CA GLN A 225 -4.96 -10.95 2.59
C GLN A 225 -3.43 -10.98 2.51
N LEU A 226 -2.81 -10.02 1.83
CA LEU A 226 -1.37 -9.95 1.69
C LEU A 226 -0.73 -9.33 2.94
N LYS A 227 0.30 -10.01 3.47
CA LYS A 227 1.17 -9.45 4.51
C LYS A 227 2.27 -8.61 3.83
N THR A 228 1.93 -7.45 3.32
CA THR A 228 2.88 -6.57 2.62
C THR A 228 3.14 -5.29 3.40
N ASN A 229 4.32 -4.70 3.20
CA ASN A 229 4.68 -3.36 3.68
C ASN A 229 4.52 -2.28 2.59
N THR A 230 3.94 -2.63 1.47
CA THR A 230 3.70 -1.73 0.34
C THR A 230 2.60 -0.71 0.67
N ILE A 231 2.76 0.52 0.23
CA ILE A 231 1.70 1.53 0.12
C ILE A 231 1.15 1.46 -1.31
N LEU A 232 -0.15 1.47 -1.43
CA LEU A 232 -0.86 1.51 -2.70
C LEU A 232 -1.62 2.82 -2.80
#